data_7766b3e982905064d1b2f0305d6d90f5
#
_entry.id   7766b3e982905064d1b2f0305d6d90f5
#
_cell.length_a   1.000
_cell.length_b   1.000
_cell.length_c   1.000
_cell.angle_alpha   90.00
_cell.angle_beta   90.00
_cell.angle_gamma   90.00
#
_symmetry.space_group_name_H-M   'P 1'
#
loop_
_entity.id
_entity.type
_entity.pdbx_description
1 polymer ?
#
loop_
_entity_poly.entity_id
_entity_poly.type
_entity_poly.pdbx_seq_one_letter_code
_entity_poly.pdbx_strand_id
1 'polypeptide(L)'
;MRGGLVCGAALVAFAGSARAQTMLDQEVRLIEIHSLLIDIPPGAAPGAYRPGEVSLGLEVIGIPSINGQTGGKVQITASDHTPLFPRPRLAVGLPAPDGFRAFAGLAYIPPVTFRSVSSHLGALEAGIAWVPEGPLTAGLRGHVLVARSKSPVTEPDTRDTLDNFEYGADVSAGYRLGLGSLSLTPFAGVGVTRVNGDFHVTSDNYTLTSRTTNVGFTGGLQLFAGHNVEGVAELMVYPGRLVHPSFRLAWVFDAFQKR
;
A
#
# COMPACT_ATOMS: atom_id res chain seq x y z
N MET A 1 48.15 -11.01 7.93
CA MET A 1 46.99 -11.80 8.40
C MET A 1 45.75 -11.17 7.83
N ARG A 2 45.16 -11.81 6.82
CA ARG A 2 43.95 -11.33 6.12
C ARG A 2 42.74 -12.08 6.73
N GLY A 3 41.88 -11.40 7.45
CA GLY A 3 40.61 -11.92 7.91
C GLY A 3 39.51 -11.53 6.95
N GLY A 4 39.06 -12.45 6.11
CA GLY A 4 37.92 -12.25 5.24
C GLY A 4 36.62 -12.44 6.01
N LEU A 5 35.78 -11.42 6.04
CA LEU A 5 34.42 -11.48 6.54
C LEU A 5 33.52 -12.09 5.44
N VAL A 6 33.13 -13.34 5.61
CA VAL A 6 32.14 -13.99 4.73
C VAL A 6 30.77 -13.61 5.23
N CYS A 7 30.10 -12.68 4.51
CA CYS A 7 28.69 -12.39 4.69
C CYS A 7 27.87 -13.53 4.04
N GLY A 8 27.42 -14.48 4.86
CA GLY A 8 26.52 -15.54 4.41
C GLY A 8 25.10 -15.00 4.27
N ALA A 9 24.68 -14.72 3.03
CA ALA A 9 23.27 -14.50 2.72
C ALA A 9 22.54 -15.84 2.80
N ALA A 10 21.78 -16.05 3.87
CA ALA A 10 20.88 -17.20 3.99
C ALA A 10 19.68 -16.98 3.05
N LEU A 11 19.77 -17.53 1.85
CA LEU A 11 18.65 -17.72 0.94
C LEU A 11 17.75 -18.82 1.54
N VAL A 12 16.69 -18.44 2.24
CA VAL A 12 15.65 -19.38 2.63
C VAL A 12 14.81 -19.69 1.39
N ALA A 13 15.17 -20.73 0.67
CA ALA A 13 14.35 -21.30 -0.38
C ALA A 13 13.15 -22.02 0.28
N PHE A 14 11.99 -21.36 0.31
CA PHE A 14 10.74 -22.05 0.60
C PHE A 14 10.37 -22.91 -0.61
N ALA A 15 10.75 -24.17 -0.57
CA ALA A 15 10.20 -25.20 -1.43
C ALA A 15 8.75 -25.48 -0.99
N GLY A 16 7.82 -24.67 -1.54
CA GLY A 16 6.38 -24.92 -1.40
C GLY A 16 6.03 -26.20 -2.13
N SER A 17 5.61 -27.24 -1.39
CA SER A 17 5.00 -28.43 -1.97
C SER A 17 3.85 -28.01 -2.88
N ALA A 18 3.95 -28.33 -4.17
CA ALA A 18 2.90 -28.14 -5.16
C ALA A 18 1.73 -29.08 -4.84
N ARG A 19 0.85 -28.69 -3.93
CA ARG A 19 -0.48 -29.29 -3.80
C ARG A 19 -1.28 -28.79 -4.97
N ALA A 20 -1.93 -29.69 -5.70
CA ALA A 20 -2.96 -29.33 -6.68
C ALA A 20 -4.01 -28.48 -5.94
N GLN A 21 -3.98 -27.18 -6.17
CA GLN A 21 -4.98 -26.28 -5.61
C GLN A 21 -6.33 -26.60 -6.28
N THR A 22 -7.36 -26.74 -5.48
CA THR A 22 -8.74 -26.84 -5.99
C THR A 22 -9.12 -25.53 -6.67
N MET A 23 -10.12 -25.53 -7.56
CA MET A 23 -10.61 -24.28 -8.18
C MET A 23 -11.01 -23.26 -7.11
N LEU A 24 -11.66 -23.69 -6.05
CA LEU A 24 -12.06 -22.85 -4.92
C LEU A 24 -10.84 -22.16 -4.24
N ASP A 25 -9.74 -22.89 -4.07
CA ASP A 25 -8.51 -22.30 -3.48
C ASP A 25 -7.91 -21.23 -4.40
N GLN A 26 -8.04 -21.40 -5.72
CA GLN A 26 -7.57 -20.40 -6.69
C GLN A 26 -8.43 -19.14 -6.66
N GLU A 27 -9.75 -19.26 -6.56
CA GLU A 27 -10.68 -18.14 -6.46
C GLU A 27 -10.47 -17.36 -5.16
N VAL A 28 -10.35 -18.03 -4.03
CA VAL A 28 -10.02 -17.40 -2.72
C VAL A 28 -8.69 -16.66 -2.79
N ARG A 29 -7.68 -17.22 -3.46
CA ARG A 29 -6.38 -16.58 -3.64
C ARG A 29 -6.48 -15.33 -4.54
N LEU A 30 -7.31 -15.33 -5.57
CA LEU A 30 -7.55 -14.15 -6.41
C LEU A 30 -8.19 -13.02 -5.61
N ILE A 31 -9.17 -13.32 -4.76
CA ILE A 31 -9.79 -12.35 -3.85
C ILE A 31 -8.71 -11.72 -2.96
N GLU A 32 -7.84 -12.53 -2.38
CA GLU A 32 -6.76 -12.09 -1.52
C GLU A 32 -5.76 -11.16 -2.24
N ILE A 33 -5.34 -11.53 -3.46
CA ILE A 33 -4.44 -10.70 -4.27
C ILE A 33 -5.10 -9.37 -4.64
N HIS A 34 -6.36 -9.40 -5.07
CA HIS A 34 -7.10 -8.17 -5.39
C HIS A 34 -7.25 -7.25 -4.19
N SER A 35 -7.51 -7.82 -3.02
CA SER A 35 -7.56 -7.05 -1.78
C SER A 35 -6.22 -6.39 -1.48
N LEU A 36 -5.12 -7.14 -1.52
CA LEU A 36 -3.79 -6.58 -1.27
C LEU A 36 -3.35 -5.53 -2.31
N LEU A 37 -3.92 -5.55 -3.54
CA LEU A 37 -3.66 -4.53 -4.56
C LEU A 37 -4.20 -3.15 -4.19
N ILE A 38 -5.26 -3.10 -3.39
CA ILE A 38 -5.89 -1.85 -2.96
C ILE A 38 -5.41 -1.38 -1.59
N ASP A 39 -4.62 -2.20 -0.88
CA ASP A 39 -4.04 -1.84 0.42
C ASP A 39 -3.26 -0.52 0.34
N ILE A 40 -3.16 0.16 1.46
CA ILE A 40 -2.55 1.48 1.55
C ILE A 40 -1.11 1.35 2.04
N PRO A 41 -0.11 1.52 1.16
CA PRO A 41 1.27 1.64 1.60
C PRO A 41 1.46 2.88 2.48
N PRO A 42 2.52 2.98 3.30
CA PRO A 42 2.79 4.12 4.15
C PRO A 42 2.71 5.47 3.44
N GLY A 43 3.16 5.55 2.20
CA GLY A 43 3.08 6.73 1.35
C GLY A 43 3.89 7.93 1.84
N ALA A 44 4.65 7.78 2.94
CA ALA A 44 5.59 8.77 3.47
C ALA A 44 6.58 8.10 4.43
N ALA A 45 7.78 8.67 4.56
CA ALA A 45 8.73 8.29 5.59
C ALA A 45 8.21 8.67 6.99
N PRO A 46 8.62 7.96 8.06
CA PRO A 46 8.20 8.28 9.42
C PRO A 46 8.62 9.70 9.83
N GLY A 47 7.66 10.45 10.38
CA GLY A 47 7.87 11.83 10.83
C GLY A 47 7.94 12.87 9.71
N ALA A 48 7.34 12.59 8.56
CA ALA A 48 7.33 13.48 7.41
C ALA A 48 6.69 14.85 7.70
N TYR A 49 5.57 14.87 8.42
CA TYR A 49 4.75 16.08 8.60
C TYR A 49 4.96 16.73 9.95
N ARG A 50 5.11 18.05 9.97
CA ARG A 50 5.11 18.88 11.19
C ARG A 50 3.68 19.15 11.63
N PRO A 51 3.46 19.50 12.91
CA PRO A 51 2.17 19.96 13.37
C PRO A 51 1.64 21.13 12.52
N GLY A 52 0.44 20.99 11.98
CA GLY A 52 -0.18 22.01 11.14
C GLY A 52 0.10 21.91 9.63
N GLU A 53 1.07 21.12 9.22
CA GLU A 53 1.30 20.85 7.80
C GLU A 53 0.21 19.95 7.23
N VAL A 54 -0.25 20.30 6.03
CA VAL A 54 -1.21 19.53 5.25
C VAL A 54 -0.56 19.12 3.94
N SER A 55 -0.58 17.83 3.65
CA SER A 55 -0.12 17.25 2.37
C SER A 55 -1.34 16.79 1.58
N LEU A 56 -1.51 17.35 0.38
CA LEU A 56 -2.54 16.94 -0.57
C LEU A 56 -1.84 16.40 -1.83
N GLY A 57 -2.08 15.14 -2.15
CA GLY A 57 -1.38 14.48 -3.24
C GLY A 57 -2.21 13.48 -4.01
N LEU A 58 -1.63 13.05 -5.11
CA LEU A 58 -2.10 11.96 -5.94
C LEU A 58 -1.08 10.82 -5.86
N GLU A 59 -1.52 9.68 -5.41
CA GLU A 59 -0.78 8.43 -5.45
C GLU A 59 -1.18 7.63 -6.68
N VAL A 60 -0.22 7.03 -7.32
CA VAL A 60 -0.42 6.13 -8.46
C VAL A 60 0.17 4.79 -8.11
N ILE A 61 -0.66 3.76 -8.18
CA ILE A 61 -0.31 2.39 -7.84
C ILE A 61 -0.07 1.62 -9.12
N GLY A 62 1.06 0.94 -9.20
CA GLY A 62 1.36 0.00 -10.27
C GLY A 62 0.74 -1.35 -9.96
N ILE A 63 -0.11 -1.85 -10.85
CA ILE A 63 -0.66 -3.20 -10.74
C ILE A 63 0.27 -4.14 -11.51
N PRO A 64 1.02 -5.02 -10.81
CA PRO A 64 1.90 -5.97 -11.47
C PRO A 64 1.08 -6.97 -12.29
N SER A 65 1.64 -7.46 -13.39
CA SER A 65 1.04 -8.56 -14.13
C SER A 65 0.92 -9.80 -13.23
N ILE A 66 -0.30 -10.26 -13.01
CA ILE A 66 -0.58 -11.43 -12.16
C ILE A 66 -0.14 -12.74 -12.85
N ASN A 67 0.09 -12.72 -14.15
CA ASN A 67 0.38 -13.90 -14.99
C ASN A 67 1.60 -14.74 -14.58
N GLY A 68 2.55 -14.18 -13.82
CA GLY A 68 3.75 -14.90 -13.37
C GLY A 68 3.67 -15.51 -11.97
N GLN A 69 2.64 -15.15 -11.18
CA GLN A 69 2.63 -15.45 -9.74
C GLN A 69 1.67 -16.58 -9.34
N THR A 70 0.74 -16.97 -10.18
CA THR A 70 -0.30 -17.94 -9.83
C THR A 70 0.04 -19.40 -10.14
N GLY A 71 1.13 -19.69 -10.84
CA GLY A 71 1.61 -21.07 -11.11
C GLY A 71 0.60 -22.00 -11.77
N GLY A 72 -0.54 -21.52 -12.19
CA GLY A 72 -1.65 -22.30 -12.75
C GLY A 72 -2.45 -21.48 -13.77
N LYS A 73 -2.95 -22.12 -14.74
CA LYS A 73 -3.63 -21.74 -15.96
C LYS A 73 -4.85 -20.78 -15.84
N VAL A 74 -4.78 -19.74 -15.06
CA VAL A 74 -5.74 -18.64 -15.20
C VAL A 74 -5.27 -17.83 -16.40
N GLN A 75 -5.86 -18.03 -17.54
CA GLN A 75 -5.73 -17.15 -18.70
C GLN A 75 -6.43 -15.83 -18.38
N ILE A 76 -5.70 -14.94 -17.72
CA ILE A 76 -6.06 -13.53 -17.77
C ILE A 76 -5.72 -13.10 -19.20
N THR A 77 -6.73 -12.70 -19.94
CA THR A 77 -6.57 -12.30 -21.35
C THR A 77 -5.62 -11.10 -21.43
N ALA A 78 -4.90 -10.94 -22.53
CA ALA A 78 -3.92 -9.87 -22.72
C ALA A 78 -4.52 -8.44 -22.65
N SER A 79 -5.83 -8.30 -22.53
CA SER A 79 -6.55 -7.04 -22.32
C SER A 79 -6.64 -6.60 -20.86
N ASP A 80 -6.25 -7.45 -19.91
CA ASP A 80 -6.33 -7.17 -18.47
C ASP A 80 -5.11 -6.40 -17.90
N HIS A 81 -4.38 -5.73 -18.76
CA HIS A 81 -3.42 -4.72 -18.33
C HIS A 81 -4.21 -3.59 -17.63
N THR A 82 -4.40 -3.74 -16.33
CA THR A 82 -4.99 -2.66 -15.55
C THR A 82 -3.96 -1.55 -15.48
N PRO A 83 -4.28 -0.38 -16.03
CA PRO A 83 -3.37 0.75 -15.94
C PRO A 83 -3.23 1.17 -14.49
N LEU A 84 -2.28 2.04 -14.25
CA LEU A 84 -2.06 2.77 -13.03
C LEU A 84 -3.38 3.21 -12.36
N PHE A 85 -3.52 2.93 -11.08
CA PHE A 85 -4.71 3.27 -10.30
C PHE A 85 -4.45 4.56 -9.49
N PRO A 86 -5.04 5.70 -9.85
CA PRO A 86 -4.83 6.95 -9.15
C PRO A 86 -5.67 7.00 -7.87
N ARG A 87 -5.05 7.41 -6.76
CA ARG A 87 -5.67 7.53 -5.45
C ARG A 87 -5.33 8.89 -4.83
N PRO A 88 -6.27 9.83 -4.72
CA PRO A 88 -6.09 11.04 -3.93
C PRO A 88 -5.81 10.71 -2.47
N ARG A 89 -4.82 11.38 -1.88
CA ARG A 89 -4.45 11.25 -0.46
C ARG A 89 -4.30 12.62 0.18
N LEU A 90 -4.79 12.72 1.39
CA LEU A 90 -4.63 13.86 2.28
C LEU A 90 -3.93 13.38 3.55
N ALA A 91 -2.94 14.11 4.03
CA ALA A 91 -2.37 13.90 5.35
C ALA A 91 -2.25 15.22 6.10
N VAL A 92 -2.43 15.19 7.41
CA VAL A 92 -2.35 16.35 8.29
C VAL A 92 -1.44 16.03 9.45
N GLY A 93 -0.41 16.86 9.67
CA GLY A 93 0.44 16.80 10.84
C GLY A 93 -0.30 17.27 12.08
N LEU A 94 -0.29 16.46 13.11
CA LEU A 94 -0.99 16.70 14.38
C LEU A 94 0.00 17.14 15.47
N PRO A 95 -0.46 17.86 16.50
CA PRO A 95 0.34 18.14 17.70
C PRO A 95 0.81 16.84 18.36
N ALA A 96 2.08 16.82 18.78
CA ALA A 96 2.71 15.70 19.46
C ALA A 96 3.73 16.23 20.48
N PRO A 97 4.13 15.42 21.47
CA PRO A 97 5.21 15.77 22.40
C PRO A 97 6.54 16.06 21.70
N ASP A 98 7.44 16.75 22.38
CA ASP A 98 8.79 17.03 21.86
C ASP A 98 9.52 15.75 21.46
N GLY A 99 10.21 15.79 20.33
CA GLY A 99 10.87 14.63 19.74
C GLY A 99 9.94 13.67 19.02
N PHE A 100 8.64 13.95 18.95
CA PHE A 100 7.66 13.16 18.21
C PHE A 100 6.93 14.00 17.16
N ARG A 101 6.41 13.33 16.15
CA ARG A 101 5.46 13.86 15.15
C ARG A 101 4.33 12.88 14.97
N ALA A 102 3.12 13.38 14.96
CA ALA A 102 1.92 12.59 14.71
C ALA A 102 1.23 13.07 13.43
N PHE A 103 0.48 12.20 12.80
CA PHE A 103 -0.32 12.55 11.63
C PHE A 103 -1.61 11.75 11.59
N ALA A 104 -2.59 12.26 10.86
CA ALA A 104 -3.75 11.52 10.37
C ALA A 104 -3.85 11.70 8.85
N GLY A 105 -4.37 10.71 8.17
CA GLY A 105 -4.51 10.72 6.72
C GLY A 105 -5.81 10.09 6.25
N LEU A 106 -6.17 10.48 5.03
CA LEU A 106 -7.35 9.99 4.30
C LEU A 106 -6.91 9.67 2.86
N ALA A 107 -7.32 8.51 2.37
CA ALA A 107 -7.30 8.21 0.95
C ALA A 107 -8.72 7.92 0.46
N TYR A 108 -9.09 8.46 -0.70
CA TYR A 108 -10.44 8.29 -1.21
C TYR A 108 -10.46 8.18 -2.74
N ILE A 109 -11.19 7.18 -3.22
CA ILE A 109 -11.53 7.04 -4.63
C ILE A 109 -13.03 7.11 -4.72
N PRO A 110 -13.59 8.14 -5.36
CA PRO A 110 -15.02 8.24 -5.58
C PRO A 110 -15.51 7.10 -6.47
N PRO A 111 -16.81 6.78 -6.45
CA PRO A 111 -17.39 5.80 -7.35
C PRO A 111 -17.10 6.19 -8.80
N VAL A 112 -16.19 5.48 -9.44
CA VAL A 112 -15.81 5.66 -10.85
C VAL A 112 -15.95 4.34 -11.59
N THR A 113 -16.39 4.41 -12.84
CA THR A 113 -16.46 3.26 -13.71
C THR A 113 -15.45 3.41 -14.83
N PHE A 114 -14.55 2.45 -14.93
CA PHE A 114 -13.56 2.38 -15.99
C PHE A 114 -13.57 1.00 -16.62
N ARG A 115 -13.80 0.92 -17.95
CA ARG A 115 -13.83 -0.35 -18.70
C ARG A 115 -14.69 -1.44 -18.04
N SER A 116 -15.93 -1.13 -17.70
CA SER A 116 -16.88 -2.03 -17.03
C SER A 116 -16.60 -2.36 -15.55
N VAL A 117 -15.47 -1.91 -14.99
CA VAL A 117 -15.19 -2.04 -13.56
C VAL A 117 -15.59 -0.76 -12.85
N SER A 118 -16.49 -0.86 -11.89
CA SER A 118 -16.87 0.25 -10.99
C SER A 118 -16.23 0.01 -9.64
N SER A 119 -15.46 0.97 -9.16
CA SER A 119 -14.78 0.86 -7.86
C SER A 119 -14.94 2.14 -7.06
N HIS A 120 -15.04 2.00 -5.74
CA HIS A 120 -14.86 3.08 -4.79
C HIS A 120 -14.07 2.58 -3.58
N LEU A 121 -13.33 3.48 -2.96
CA LEU A 121 -12.47 3.17 -1.84
C LEU A 121 -12.43 4.35 -0.88
N GLY A 122 -12.49 4.05 0.40
CA GLY A 122 -12.21 4.98 1.47
C GLY A 122 -11.25 4.37 2.46
N ALA A 123 -10.25 5.14 2.88
CA ALA A 123 -9.27 4.67 3.84
C ALA A 123 -8.85 5.78 4.79
N LEU A 124 -8.60 5.40 6.02
CA LEU A 124 -8.07 6.24 7.08
C LEU A 124 -6.77 5.68 7.59
N GLU A 125 -5.86 6.56 7.94
CA GLU A 125 -4.60 6.20 8.57
C GLU A 125 -4.24 7.19 9.66
N ALA A 126 -3.48 6.74 10.64
CA ALA A 126 -2.88 7.60 11.65
C ALA A 126 -1.56 7.01 12.11
N GLY A 127 -0.64 7.87 12.51
CA GLY A 127 0.66 7.40 12.97
C GLY A 127 1.35 8.39 13.89
N ILE A 128 2.37 7.87 14.56
CA ILE A 128 3.30 8.63 15.38
C ILE A 128 4.71 8.20 15.05
N ALA A 129 5.63 9.15 15.00
CA ALA A 129 7.03 8.89 14.74
C ALA A 129 7.91 9.60 15.76
N TRP A 130 8.94 8.93 16.22
CA TRP A 130 10.05 9.49 16.95
C TRP A 130 11.00 10.18 15.96
N VAL A 131 11.27 11.45 16.22
CA VAL A 131 12.04 12.33 15.35
C VAL A 131 13.07 13.08 16.20
N PRO A 132 14.21 12.46 16.51
CA PRO A 132 15.27 13.10 17.29
C PRO A 132 15.97 14.22 16.49
N GLU A 133 16.88 14.95 17.12
CA GLU A 133 17.72 15.94 16.45
C GLU A 133 18.61 15.33 15.34
N GLY A 134 18.90 14.04 15.42
CA GLY A 134 19.68 13.29 14.43
C GLY A 134 18.90 12.96 13.14
N PRO A 135 19.56 12.30 12.19
CA PRO A 135 18.95 11.96 10.89
C PRO A 135 17.98 10.78 10.95
N LEU A 136 18.10 9.91 11.96
CA LEU A 136 17.26 8.72 12.10
C LEU A 136 15.86 9.10 12.56
N THR A 137 14.86 8.43 11.97
CA THR A 137 13.47 8.51 12.40
C THR A 137 12.89 7.11 12.49
N ALA A 138 11.92 6.89 13.37
CA ALA A 138 11.20 5.63 13.47
C ALA A 138 9.73 5.92 13.76
N GLY A 139 8.83 5.11 13.21
CA GLY A 139 7.40 5.37 13.36
C GLY A 139 6.57 4.12 13.42
N LEU A 140 5.37 4.31 13.94
CA LEU A 140 4.27 3.36 13.96
C LEU A 140 3.08 4.00 13.24
N ARG A 141 2.44 3.25 12.36
CA ARG A 141 1.23 3.65 11.66
C ARG A 141 0.17 2.56 11.80
N GLY A 142 -1.08 2.95 11.95
CA GLY A 142 -2.25 2.09 11.78
C GLY A 142 -3.11 2.60 10.63
N HIS A 143 -3.80 1.70 9.95
CA HIS A 143 -4.71 2.05 8.86
C HIS A 143 -5.95 1.15 8.83
N VAL A 144 -6.99 1.66 8.22
CA VAL A 144 -8.22 0.94 7.92
C VAL A 144 -8.69 1.35 6.53
N LEU A 145 -9.22 0.38 5.76
CA LEU A 145 -9.70 0.58 4.41
C LEU A 145 -11.02 -0.15 4.20
N VAL A 146 -11.94 0.48 3.51
CA VAL A 146 -13.15 -0.12 2.97
C VAL A 146 -13.20 0.13 1.47
N ALA A 147 -13.49 -0.91 0.70
CA ALA A 147 -13.62 -0.79 -0.74
C ALA A 147 -14.72 -1.70 -1.28
N ARG A 148 -15.34 -1.27 -2.36
CA ARG A 148 -16.26 -2.10 -3.15
C ARG A 148 -15.93 -1.96 -4.62
N SER A 149 -15.81 -3.09 -5.28
CA SER A 149 -15.62 -3.17 -6.73
C SER A 149 -16.70 -4.03 -7.37
N LYS A 150 -17.17 -3.62 -8.54
CA LYS A 150 -18.12 -4.38 -9.35
C LYS A 150 -17.53 -4.55 -10.74
N SER A 151 -17.49 -5.79 -11.22
CA SER A 151 -16.95 -6.10 -12.53
C SER A 151 -17.58 -7.38 -13.11
N PRO A 152 -17.62 -7.54 -14.42
CA PRO A 152 -18.05 -8.79 -15.06
C PRO A 152 -16.89 -9.81 -15.00
N VAL A 153 -16.77 -10.55 -13.89
CA VAL A 153 -15.69 -11.53 -13.67
C VAL A 153 -16.08 -12.91 -14.14
N THR A 154 -17.26 -13.39 -13.73
CA THR A 154 -17.71 -14.75 -14.03
C THR A 154 -18.44 -14.81 -15.38
N GLU A 155 -19.26 -13.82 -15.69
CA GLU A 155 -20.03 -13.74 -16.94
C GLU A 155 -20.02 -12.30 -17.50
N PRO A 156 -20.01 -12.11 -18.83
CA PRO A 156 -19.92 -10.79 -19.45
C PRO A 156 -21.14 -9.90 -19.17
N ASP A 157 -22.31 -10.49 -18.93
CA ASP A 157 -23.58 -9.77 -18.75
C ASP A 157 -23.96 -9.56 -17.28
N THR A 158 -23.22 -10.18 -16.33
CA THR A 158 -23.44 -10.05 -14.90
C THR A 158 -22.31 -9.26 -14.26
N ARG A 159 -22.61 -8.55 -13.17
CA ARG A 159 -21.62 -7.80 -12.41
C ARG A 159 -21.45 -8.39 -11.02
N ASP A 160 -20.33 -9.07 -10.84
CA ASP A 160 -19.95 -9.59 -9.56
C ASP A 160 -19.45 -8.46 -8.66
N THR A 161 -19.61 -8.62 -7.35
CA THR A 161 -19.24 -7.60 -6.36
C THR A 161 -18.14 -8.15 -5.44
N LEU A 162 -17.07 -7.39 -5.28
CA LEU A 162 -16.05 -7.62 -4.28
C LEU A 162 -16.12 -6.52 -3.22
N ASP A 163 -16.47 -6.90 -2.00
CA ASP A 163 -16.44 -6.06 -0.82
C ASP A 163 -15.19 -6.37 0.01
N ASN A 164 -14.39 -5.35 0.31
CA ASN A 164 -13.18 -5.46 1.10
C ASN A 164 -13.25 -4.59 2.35
N PHE A 165 -12.85 -5.18 3.46
CA PHE A 165 -12.52 -4.48 4.69
C PHE A 165 -11.13 -4.90 5.15
N GLU A 166 -10.23 -3.93 5.26
CA GLU A 166 -8.84 -4.15 5.62
C GLU A 166 -8.47 -3.28 6.80
N TYR A 167 -7.58 -3.78 7.65
CA TYR A 167 -6.94 -3.00 8.69
C TYR A 167 -5.57 -3.57 9.01
N GLY A 168 -4.67 -2.69 9.39
CA GLY A 168 -3.29 -3.10 9.66
C GLY A 168 -2.53 -2.09 10.47
N ALA A 169 -1.31 -2.48 10.79
CA ALA A 169 -0.32 -1.61 11.39
C ALA A 169 1.06 -1.93 10.84
N ASP A 170 1.90 -0.93 10.76
CA ASP A 170 3.29 -1.06 10.33
C ASP A 170 4.24 -0.23 11.21
N VAL A 171 5.46 -0.71 11.30
CA VAL A 171 6.59 0.01 11.88
C VAL A 171 7.59 0.30 10.77
N SER A 172 8.16 1.49 10.78
CA SER A 172 9.12 1.91 9.77
C SER A 172 10.25 2.74 10.38
N ALA A 173 11.38 2.76 9.69
CA ALA A 173 12.52 3.60 10.02
C ALA A 173 12.98 4.34 8.76
N GLY A 174 13.48 5.57 8.94
CA GLY A 174 13.97 6.41 7.86
C GLY A 174 15.28 7.12 8.25
N TYR A 175 16.03 7.55 7.23
CA TYR A 175 17.25 8.28 7.40
C TYR A 175 17.20 9.58 6.58
N ARG A 176 17.15 10.73 7.23
CA ARG A 176 17.03 12.04 6.60
C ARG A 176 18.38 12.55 6.12
N LEU A 177 18.46 12.88 4.83
CA LEU A 177 19.62 13.46 4.16
C LEU A 177 19.26 14.86 3.68
N GLY A 178 19.88 15.89 4.24
CA GLY A 178 19.74 17.27 3.77
C GLY A 178 20.70 17.53 2.60
N LEU A 179 20.18 17.95 1.47
CA LEU A 179 20.91 18.27 0.24
C LEU A 179 20.60 19.70 -0.21
N GLY A 180 20.94 20.67 0.63
CA GLY A 180 20.61 22.08 0.39
C GLY A 180 19.10 22.34 0.49
N SER A 181 18.46 22.72 -0.62
CA SER A 181 17.01 22.93 -0.69
C SER A 181 16.20 21.64 -0.84
N LEU A 182 16.89 20.51 -0.96
CA LEU A 182 16.27 19.19 -1.07
C LEU A 182 16.46 18.43 0.26
N SER A 183 15.47 17.62 0.61
CA SER A 183 15.60 16.64 1.68
C SER A 183 15.19 15.28 1.14
N LEU A 184 16.07 14.30 1.28
CA LEU A 184 15.87 12.93 0.84
C LEU A 184 15.78 12.02 2.06
N THR A 185 14.79 11.16 2.11
CA THR A 185 14.61 10.21 3.22
C THR A 185 14.34 8.80 2.66
N PRO A 186 15.37 7.96 2.48
CA PRO A 186 15.15 6.53 2.34
C PRO A 186 14.50 6.00 3.62
N PHE A 187 13.57 5.06 3.44
CA PHE A 187 12.89 4.41 4.55
C PHE A 187 12.57 2.96 4.24
N ALA A 188 12.42 2.16 5.29
CA ALA A 188 11.99 0.77 5.20
C ALA A 188 11.11 0.43 6.40
N GLY A 189 10.24 -0.56 6.22
CA GLY A 189 9.31 -0.97 7.26
C GLY A 189 8.81 -2.39 7.09
N VAL A 190 8.09 -2.83 8.11
CA VAL A 190 7.35 -4.09 8.11
C VAL A 190 5.98 -3.85 8.73
N GLY A 191 4.97 -4.46 8.15
CA GLY A 191 3.60 -4.33 8.62
C GLY A 191 2.84 -5.64 8.58
N VAL A 192 1.69 -5.61 9.24
CA VAL A 192 0.72 -6.70 9.22
C VAL A 192 -0.62 -6.12 8.80
N THR A 193 -1.21 -6.69 7.75
CA THR A 193 -2.53 -6.31 7.26
C THR A 193 -3.48 -7.50 7.35
N ARG A 194 -4.62 -7.29 7.97
CA ARG A 194 -5.75 -8.22 7.97
C ARG A 194 -6.69 -7.84 6.85
N VAL A 195 -6.95 -8.78 5.97
CA VAL A 195 -7.88 -8.65 4.83
C VAL A 195 -9.12 -9.48 5.11
N ASN A 196 -10.29 -8.87 4.91
CA ASN A 196 -11.58 -9.53 4.88
C ASN A 196 -12.24 -9.17 3.56
N GLY A 197 -12.24 -10.09 2.61
CA GLY A 197 -12.83 -9.93 1.28
C GLY A 197 -14.02 -10.85 1.09
N ASP A 198 -15.16 -10.31 0.66
CA ASP A 198 -16.36 -11.05 0.31
C ASP A 198 -16.66 -10.82 -1.19
N PHE A 199 -16.51 -11.88 -1.98
CA PHE A 199 -16.78 -11.87 -3.41
C PHE A 199 -18.12 -12.53 -3.69
N HIS A 200 -19.09 -11.73 -4.11
CA HIS A 200 -20.43 -12.19 -4.45
C HIS A 200 -20.54 -12.44 -5.96
N VAL A 201 -20.77 -13.68 -6.33
CA VAL A 201 -21.02 -14.12 -7.70
C VAL A 201 -22.53 -13.98 -7.98
N THR A 202 -22.86 -13.06 -8.88
CA THR A 202 -24.27 -12.68 -9.12
C THR A 202 -25.03 -13.75 -9.89
N SER A 203 -24.39 -14.43 -10.85
CA SER A 203 -25.06 -15.48 -11.66
C SER A 203 -25.57 -16.65 -10.83
N ASP A 204 -24.76 -17.10 -9.90
CA ASP A 204 -25.02 -18.31 -9.11
C ASP A 204 -25.51 -18.00 -7.69
N ASN A 205 -25.61 -16.72 -7.35
CA ASN A 205 -26.06 -16.22 -6.06
C ASN A 205 -25.33 -16.84 -4.85
N TYR A 206 -23.99 -16.97 -4.96
CA TYR A 206 -23.16 -17.43 -3.86
C TYR A 206 -22.07 -16.41 -3.53
N THR A 207 -21.51 -16.51 -2.32
CA THR A 207 -20.45 -15.61 -1.84
C THR A 207 -19.24 -16.42 -1.41
N LEU A 208 -18.09 -16.03 -1.95
CA LEU A 208 -16.77 -16.51 -1.52
C LEU A 208 -16.18 -15.52 -0.53
N THR A 209 -15.72 -16.01 0.60
CA THR A 209 -15.10 -15.19 1.64
C THR A 209 -13.63 -15.54 1.79
N SER A 210 -12.77 -14.52 1.78
CA SER A 210 -11.35 -14.64 2.13
C SER A 210 -11.06 -13.83 3.39
N ARG A 211 -10.41 -14.45 4.37
CA ARG A 211 -10.00 -13.80 5.62
C ARG A 211 -8.56 -14.18 5.95
N THR A 212 -7.64 -13.32 5.58
CA THR A 212 -6.21 -13.59 5.71
C THR A 212 -5.48 -12.50 6.48
N THR A 213 -4.35 -12.88 7.05
CA THR A 213 -3.41 -11.96 7.68
C THR A 213 -2.11 -12.05 6.91
N ASN A 214 -1.63 -10.92 6.42
CA ASN A 214 -0.47 -10.83 5.56
C ASN A 214 0.61 -9.98 6.22
N VAL A 215 1.86 -10.42 6.11
CA VAL A 215 3.02 -9.63 6.50
C VAL A 215 3.57 -8.98 5.24
N GLY A 216 3.70 -7.66 5.28
CA GLY A 216 4.24 -6.85 4.19
C GLY A 216 5.57 -6.20 4.60
N PHE A 217 6.49 -6.09 3.64
CA PHE A 217 7.73 -5.34 3.77
C PHE A 217 7.67 -4.13 2.85
N THR A 218 8.03 -2.98 3.38
CA THR A 218 8.01 -1.73 2.64
C THR A 218 9.42 -1.19 2.52
N GLY A 219 9.76 -0.67 1.34
CA GLY A 219 10.96 0.12 1.11
C GLY A 219 10.63 1.30 0.22
N GLY A 220 11.13 2.47 0.55
CA GLY A 220 10.78 3.67 -0.19
C GLY A 220 11.79 4.79 -0.08
N LEU A 221 11.54 5.82 -0.87
CA LEU A 221 12.32 7.04 -0.95
C LEU A 221 11.38 8.23 -0.96
N GLN A 222 11.48 9.10 0.02
CA GLN A 222 10.76 10.37 0.07
C GLN A 222 11.69 11.51 -0.27
N LEU A 223 11.24 12.40 -1.12
CA LEU A 223 11.92 13.63 -1.53
C LEU A 223 11.05 14.83 -1.18
N PHE A 224 11.60 15.80 -0.47
CA PHE A 224 11.03 17.14 -0.38
C PHE A 224 11.87 18.10 -1.23
N ALA A 225 11.21 18.83 -2.13
CA ALA A 225 11.80 19.90 -2.90
C ALA A 225 11.29 21.25 -2.38
N GLY A 226 12.19 22.04 -1.80
CA GLY A 226 11.81 23.22 -1.02
C GLY A 226 10.97 22.83 0.20
N HIS A 227 9.91 23.61 0.47
CA HIS A 227 9.01 23.33 1.60
C HIS A 227 7.64 22.80 1.17
N ASN A 228 7.38 22.73 -0.12
CA ASN A 228 6.01 22.60 -0.63
C ASN A 228 5.78 21.37 -1.52
N VAL A 229 6.81 20.79 -2.11
CA VAL A 229 6.63 19.66 -3.03
C VAL A 229 7.21 18.40 -2.41
N GLU A 230 6.39 17.38 -2.33
CA GLU A 230 6.75 16.06 -1.83
C GLU A 230 6.58 15.02 -2.95
N GLY A 231 7.60 14.21 -3.15
CA GLY A 231 7.55 13.00 -3.97
C GLY A 231 7.87 11.78 -3.14
N VAL A 232 7.14 10.70 -3.32
CA VAL A 232 7.42 9.40 -2.66
C VAL A 232 7.38 8.30 -3.69
N ALA A 233 8.45 7.51 -3.76
CA ALA A 233 8.48 6.25 -4.50
C ALA A 233 8.60 5.10 -3.49
N GLU A 234 7.74 4.12 -3.60
CA GLU A 234 7.63 3.06 -2.60
C GLU A 234 7.36 1.71 -3.26
N LEU A 235 7.89 0.67 -2.65
CA LEU A 235 7.65 -0.71 -3.01
C LEU A 235 7.19 -1.46 -1.77
N MET A 236 5.98 -2.01 -1.82
CA MET A 236 5.47 -2.93 -0.80
C MET A 236 5.52 -4.36 -1.34
N VAL A 237 6.03 -5.29 -0.54
CA VAL A 237 6.22 -6.69 -0.90
C VAL A 237 5.48 -7.57 0.10
N TYR A 238 4.50 -8.32 -0.38
CA TYR A 238 3.85 -9.41 0.34
C TYR A 238 4.45 -10.73 -0.13
N PRO A 239 5.34 -11.38 0.64
CA PRO A 239 6.09 -12.55 0.19
C PRO A 239 5.18 -13.68 -0.30
N GLY A 240 5.46 -14.18 -1.51
CA GLY A 240 4.67 -15.24 -2.15
C GLY A 240 3.28 -14.80 -2.63
N ARG A 241 2.96 -13.51 -2.56
CA ARG A 241 1.65 -12.95 -2.93
C ARG A 241 1.77 -11.86 -4.00
N LEU A 242 2.38 -10.73 -3.66
CA LEU A 242 2.31 -9.53 -4.47
C LEU A 242 3.53 -8.64 -4.24
N VAL A 243 3.95 -7.96 -5.30
CA VAL A 243 4.85 -6.80 -5.26
C VAL A 243 4.07 -5.59 -5.76
N HIS A 244 3.98 -4.56 -4.95
CA HIS A 244 3.09 -3.42 -5.15
C HIS A 244 3.91 -2.12 -5.18
N PRO A 245 4.32 -1.64 -6.38
CA PRO A 245 4.97 -0.36 -6.52
C PRO A 245 3.97 0.77 -6.44
N SER A 246 4.31 1.86 -5.76
CA SER A 246 3.54 3.09 -5.74
C SER A 246 4.42 4.32 -5.91
N PHE A 247 3.84 5.35 -6.46
CA PHE A 247 4.45 6.67 -6.56
C PHE A 247 3.42 7.73 -6.16
N ARG A 248 3.83 8.67 -5.29
CA ARG A 248 2.99 9.79 -4.87
C ARG A 248 3.68 11.11 -5.15
N LEU A 249 2.91 12.06 -5.67
CA LEU A 249 3.29 13.47 -5.76
C LEU A 249 2.29 14.29 -4.95
N ALA A 250 2.77 15.15 -4.08
CA ALA A 250 1.92 15.95 -3.21
C ALA A 250 2.42 17.38 -3.08
N TRP A 251 1.48 18.26 -2.77
CA TRP A 251 1.74 19.62 -2.34
C TRP A 251 1.57 19.69 -0.82
N VAL A 252 2.59 20.24 -0.14
CA VAL A 252 2.60 20.41 1.32
C VAL A 252 2.51 21.89 1.65
N PHE A 253 1.62 22.27 2.54
CA PHE A 253 1.45 23.64 2.99
C PHE A 253 1.11 23.69 4.48
N ASP A 254 1.45 24.79 5.12
CA ASP A 254 1.09 25.06 6.52
C ASP A 254 -0.32 25.69 6.55
N ALA A 255 -1.29 24.91 7.08
CA ALA A 255 -2.68 25.37 7.14
C ALA A 255 -2.96 26.35 8.30
N PHE A 256 -2.07 26.42 9.29
CA PHE A 256 -2.26 27.20 10.50
C PHE A 256 -1.25 28.35 10.66
N GLN A 257 -0.44 28.62 9.65
CA GLN A 257 0.44 29.79 9.67
C GLN A 257 -0.40 31.06 9.74
N LYS A 258 -0.50 31.67 10.92
CA LYS A 258 -1.05 33.02 11.07
C LYS A 258 -0.19 33.97 10.25
N ARG A 259 -0.75 34.55 9.22
CA ARG A 259 -0.19 35.72 8.50
C ARG A 259 -0.04 36.91 9.44
#